data_a3d672ce7a384db146e2b2a5cd9a2c2a
#
_entry.id   a3d672ce7a384db146e2b2a5cd9a2c2a
#
_cell.length_a   1.000
_cell.length_b   1.000
_cell.length_c   1.000
_cell.angle_alpha   90.00
_cell.angle_beta   90.00
_cell.angle_gamma   90.00
#
_symmetry.space_group_name_H-M   'P 1'
#
loop_
_entity.id
_entity.type
_entity.pdbx_description
1 polymer ?
#
loop_
_entity_poly.entity_id
_entity_poly.type
_entity_poly.pdbx_seq_one_letter_code
_entity_poly.pdbx_strand_id
1 'polypeptide(L)'
;VILLPGGVIPASIAYGELVEALDDDVATLTKDLELYAGPQPPADYTLEHEVEGVLSAAQDAGWDRFHLVGFSAGGAASLAFAEARPERLLSLALIEPAWMGNDDLSPQERSVRREFERIAELPPQERMPAFVANQLAPGVKPPSRVGPPPPWLATRPAGLAALTRAFGASRLCVDSLRSFTRPVYFALGGKSNPNNYKHMAERASSIFPDFTVDLFEERSHLDPPHQAEPRRLARALRAHWARGSD
;
A
#
# COMPACT_ATOMS: atom_id res chain seq x y z
N VAL A 1 15.44 -2.28 4.27
CA VAL A 1 14.11 -2.21 3.67
C VAL A 1 13.35 -1.00 4.21
N ILE A 2 12.59 -0.31 3.36
CA ILE A 2 11.64 0.75 3.75
C ILE A 2 10.22 0.18 3.72
N LEU A 3 9.45 0.42 4.79
CA LEU A 3 8.08 -0.05 4.97
C LEU A 3 7.11 1.14 5.02
N LEU A 4 6.19 1.24 4.05
CA LEU A 4 5.18 2.31 3.94
C LEU A 4 3.80 1.79 4.36
N PRO A 5 3.12 2.43 5.32
CA PRO A 5 1.85 1.99 5.86
C PRO A 5 0.67 2.31 4.94
N GLY A 6 -0.49 1.78 5.30
CA GLY A 6 -1.75 2.26 4.73
C GLY A 6 -2.13 3.67 5.20
N GLY A 7 -3.18 4.22 4.61
CA GLY A 7 -3.66 5.58 4.88
C GLY A 7 -4.29 5.81 6.27
N VAL A 8 -4.28 4.82 7.17
CA VAL A 8 -4.96 4.94 8.47
C VAL A 8 -4.03 4.73 9.65
N ILE A 9 -3.31 3.62 9.73
CA ILE A 9 -2.50 3.25 10.91
C ILE A 9 -1.07 3.78 10.72
N PRO A 10 -0.46 4.45 11.72
CA PRO A 10 0.95 4.87 11.67
C PRO A 10 1.89 3.70 11.41
N ALA A 11 2.99 3.95 10.70
CA ALA A 11 3.94 2.92 10.24
C ALA A 11 4.51 2.07 11.38
N SER A 12 4.90 2.70 12.49
CA SER A 12 5.45 2.01 13.66
C SER A 12 4.46 1.03 14.30
N ILE A 13 3.16 1.34 14.25
CA ILE A 13 2.10 0.44 14.76
C ILE A 13 1.77 -0.62 13.71
N ALA A 14 1.63 -0.21 12.45
CA ALA A 14 1.25 -1.12 11.37
C ALA A 14 2.26 -2.26 11.16
N TYR A 15 3.55 -1.95 11.30
CA TYR A 15 4.63 -2.88 11.00
C TYR A 15 5.38 -3.44 12.23
N GLY A 16 4.96 -3.09 13.45
CA GLY A 16 5.65 -3.55 14.67
C GLY A 16 5.87 -5.05 14.70
N GLU A 17 4.84 -5.85 14.51
CA GLU A 17 4.89 -7.31 14.47
C GLU A 17 5.77 -7.86 13.31
N LEU A 18 5.75 -7.20 12.15
CA LEU A 18 6.60 -7.59 11.02
C LEU A 18 8.07 -7.27 11.28
N VAL A 19 8.37 -6.11 11.85
CA VAL A 19 9.75 -5.72 12.21
C VAL A 19 10.32 -6.71 13.23
N GLU A 20 9.56 -7.06 14.26
CA GLU A 20 9.96 -8.11 15.21
C GLU A 20 10.19 -9.47 14.53
N ALA A 21 9.37 -9.83 13.55
CA ALA A 21 9.50 -11.08 12.79
C ALA A 21 10.67 -11.09 11.79
N LEU A 22 11.17 -9.91 11.41
CA LEU A 22 12.34 -9.75 10.53
C LEU A 22 13.66 -9.83 11.28
N ASP A 23 13.65 -9.73 12.61
CA ASP A 23 14.83 -9.74 13.48
C ASP A 23 15.88 -8.65 13.15
N ASP A 24 16.95 -8.58 13.94
CA ASP A 24 17.98 -7.53 13.81
C ASP A 24 18.91 -7.69 12.58
N ASP A 25 18.84 -8.81 11.87
CA ASP A 25 19.66 -9.05 10.68
C ASP A 25 19.14 -8.36 9.41
N VAL A 26 17.94 -7.75 9.48
CA VAL A 26 17.38 -6.93 8.42
C VAL A 26 17.28 -5.47 8.86
N ALA A 27 18.10 -4.60 8.25
CA ALA A 27 17.96 -3.16 8.45
C ALA A 27 16.58 -2.67 7.96
N THR A 28 15.70 -2.31 8.89
CA THR A 28 14.33 -1.87 8.61
C THR A 28 14.11 -0.41 8.96
N LEU A 29 13.41 0.30 8.09
CA LEU A 29 12.95 1.67 8.29
C LEU A 29 11.43 1.72 8.07
N THR A 30 10.68 1.94 9.14
CA THR A 30 9.24 2.24 9.03
C THR A 30 9.07 3.75 8.82
N LYS A 31 8.38 4.13 7.75
CA LYS A 31 8.18 5.54 7.40
C LYS A 31 6.70 5.85 7.26
N ASP A 32 6.22 6.83 8.01
CA ASP A 32 4.87 7.37 7.80
C ASP A 32 4.77 8.08 6.44
N LEU A 33 3.56 8.14 5.91
CA LEU A 33 3.30 8.89 4.68
C LEU A 33 3.48 10.40 4.93
N GLU A 34 4.05 11.11 3.95
CA GLU A 34 4.19 12.58 3.97
C GLU A 34 2.84 13.28 4.15
N LEU A 35 1.79 12.62 3.71
CA LEU A 35 0.41 12.99 3.98
C LEU A 35 0.13 13.35 5.45
N TYR A 36 0.89 12.76 6.39
CA TYR A 36 0.73 12.91 7.84
C TYR A 36 1.96 13.53 8.53
N ALA A 37 2.88 14.13 7.77
CA ALA A 37 4.04 14.83 8.32
C ALA A 37 3.65 16.04 9.18
N GLY A 38 2.49 16.63 8.94
CA GLY A 38 1.92 17.74 9.69
C GLY A 38 0.53 17.46 10.27
N PRO A 39 -0.05 18.43 10.99
CA PRO A 39 -1.39 18.31 11.57
C PRO A 39 -2.50 18.25 10.52
N GLN A 40 -2.25 18.72 9.30
CA GLN A 40 -3.11 18.64 8.15
C GLN A 40 -2.30 18.17 6.94
N PRO A 41 -2.93 17.48 5.97
CA PRO A 41 -2.27 17.17 4.71
C PRO A 41 -1.79 18.44 4.00
N PRO A 42 -0.67 18.40 3.26
CA PRO A 42 -0.28 19.48 2.37
C PRO A 42 -1.42 19.88 1.44
N ALA A 43 -1.62 21.19 1.21
CA ALA A 43 -2.73 21.68 0.39
C ALA A 43 -2.66 21.19 -1.06
N ASP A 44 -1.45 21.02 -1.56
CA ASP A 44 -1.05 20.57 -2.91
C ASP A 44 -0.57 19.10 -2.90
N TYR A 45 -0.99 18.29 -1.93
CA TYR A 45 -0.55 16.91 -1.80
C TYR A 45 -0.73 16.09 -3.07
N THR A 46 0.36 15.47 -3.50
CA THR A 46 0.44 14.52 -4.63
C THR A 46 1.27 13.30 -4.24
N LEU A 47 1.29 12.26 -5.07
CA LEU A 47 2.14 11.09 -4.85
C LEU A 47 3.65 11.42 -4.99
N GLU A 48 4.02 12.54 -5.61
CA GLU A 48 5.41 13.01 -5.67
C GLU A 48 5.95 13.37 -4.28
N HIS A 49 5.12 13.88 -3.36
CA HIS A 49 5.52 14.10 -1.98
C HIS A 49 5.98 12.79 -1.32
N GLU A 50 5.28 11.68 -1.59
CA GLU A 50 5.67 10.37 -1.07
C GLU A 50 6.97 9.87 -1.70
N VAL A 51 7.17 10.09 -3.00
CA VAL A 51 8.41 9.74 -3.70
C VAL A 51 9.60 10.48 -3.10
N GLU A 52 9.50 11.80 -2.92
CA GLU A 52 10.57 12.60 -2.32
C GLU A 52 10.79 12.24 -0.84
N GLY A 53 9.72 11.96 -0.09
CA GLY A 53 9.83 11.52 1.29
C GLY A 53 10.54 10.17 1.44
N VAL A 54 10.32 9.21 0.54
CA VAL A 54 11.05 7.94 0.51
C VAL A 54 12.51 8.14 0.16
N LEU A 55 12.81 9.03 -0.82
CA LEU A 55 14.19 9.38 -1.17
C LEU A 55 14.94 10.00 0.00
N SER A 56 14.33 10.98 0.69
CA SER A 56 14.92 11.62 1.86
C SER A 56 15.21 10.60 2.96
N ALA A 57 14.25 9.73 3.26
CA ALA A 57 14.41 8.70 4.27
C ALA A 57 15.54 7.70 3.94
N ALA A 58 15.68 7.32 2.67
CA ALA A 58 16.77 6.47 2.20
C ALA A 58 18.13 7.18 2.31
N GLN A 59 18.21 8.46 1.96
CA GLN A 59 19.42 9.29 2.07
C GLN A 59 19.86 9.45 3.53
N ASP A 60 18.92 9.73 4.43
CA ASP A 60 19.20 9.87 5.86
C ASP A 60 19.71 8.56 6.47
N ALA A 61 19.23 7.42 5.96
CA ALA A 61 19.71 6.08 6.33
C ALA A 61 21.03 5.68 5.65
N GLY A 62 21.53 6.49 4.71
CA GLY A 62 22.74 6.17 3.92
C GLY A 62 22.53 5.06 2.89
N TRP A 63 21.31 4.83 2.43
CA TRP A 63 20.98 3.75 1.49
C TRP A 63 20.89 4.27 0.06
N ASP A 64 21.78 3.79 -0.78
CA ASP A 64 21.73 4.07 -2.22
C ASP A 64 20.65 3.25 -2.91
N ARG A 65 20.55 1.98 -2.57
CA ARG A 65 19.51 1.05 -3.08
C ARG A 65 18.88 0.28 -1.91
N PHE A 66 17.58 -0.01 -2.02
CA PHE A 66 16.82 -0.65 -0.95
C PHE A 66 15.64 -1.47 -1.49
N HIS A 67 15.10 -2.35 -0.65
CA HIS A 67 13.82 -3.00 -0.86
C HIS A 67 12.70 -2.08 -0.37
N LEU A 68 11.61 -1.97 -1.13
CA LEU A 68 10.46 -1.15 -0.76
C LEU A 68 9.23 -2.04 -0.58
N VAL A 69 8.57 -1.90 0.56
CA VAL A 69 7.33 -2.61 0.89
C VAL A 69 6.24 -1.58 1.16
N GLY A 70 5.11 -1.67 0.48
CA GLY A 70 4.00 -0.76 0.69
C GLY A 70 2.66 -1.46 0.85
N PHE A 71 1.91 -1.06 1.88
CA PHE A 71 0.54 -1.52 2.12
C PHE A 71 -0.46 -0.43 1.71
N SER A 72 -1.53 -0.80 1.01
CA SER A 72 -2.65 0.10 0.70
C SER A 72 -2.18 1.44 0.09
N ALA A 73 -2.35 2.57 0.76
CA ALA A 73 -1.85 3.88 0.32
C ALA A 73 -0.33 3.90 0.15
N GLY A 74 0.41 3.26 1.06
CA GLY A 74 1.86 3.05 0.92
C GLY A 74 2.20 2.19 -0.29
N GLY A 75 1.33 1.25 -0.67
CA GLY A 75 1.48 0.48 -1.91
C GLY A 75 1.33 1.35 -3.16
N ALA A 76 0.40 2.30 -3.16
CA ALA A 76 0.26 3.28 -4.24
C ALA A 76 1.49 4.22 -4.33
N ALA A 77 1.98 4.70 -3.17
CA ALA A 77 3.22 5.48 -3.10
C ALA A 77 4.44 4.68 -3.61
N SER A 78 4.50 3.39 -3.27
CA SER A 78 5.58 2.50 -3.74
C SER A 78 5.55 2.27 -5.25
N LEU A 79 4.37 2.23 -5.88
CA LEU A 79 4.24 2.16 -7.34
C LEU A 79 4.70 3.47 -8.01
N ALA A 80 4.32 4.63 -7.45
CA ALA A 80 4.80 5.92 -7.92
C ALA A 80 6.33 6.03 -7.77
N PHE A 81 6.89 5.52 -6.69
CA PHE A 81 8.33 5.47 -6.49
C PHE A 81 9.03 4.56 -7.52
N ALA A 82 8.49 3.36 -7.76
CA ALA A 82 9.04 2.43 -8.74
C ALA A 82 9.01 2.98 -10.18
N GLU A 83 8.01 3.79 -10.51
CA GLU A 83 7.95 4.51 -11.78
C GLU A 83 9.02 5.61 -11.87
N ALA A 84 9.12 6.45 -10.82
CA ALA A 84 9.94 7.65 -10.83
C ALA A 84 11.43 7.37 -10.58
N ARG A 85 11.78 6.33 -9.82
CA ARG A 85 13.14 6.02 -9.34
C ARG A 85 13.42 4.51 -9.35
N PRO A 86 13.19 3.80 -10.46
CA PRO A 86 13.33 2.33 -10.52
C PRO A 86 14.75 1.85 -10.16
N GLU A 87 15.76 2.66 -10.46
CA GLU A 87 17.18 2.36 -10.21
C GLU A 87 17.53 2.27 -8.72
N ARG A 88 16.72 2.90 -7.86
CA ARG A 88 16.92 2.90 -6.40
C ARG A 88 16.40 1.63 -5.74
N LEU A 89 15.61 0.83 -6.45
CA LEU A 89 14.99 -0.37 -5.90
C LEU A 89 15.78 -1.63 -6.19
N LEU A 90 15.97 -2.44 -5.17
CA LEU A 90 16.42 -3.83 -5.25
C LEU A 90 15.22 -4.75 -5.56
N SER A 91 14.08 -4.50 -4.95
CA SER A 91 12.81 -5.17 -5.23
C SER A 91 11.63 -4.33 -4.71
N LEU A 92 10.43 -4.68 -5.16
CA LEU A 92 9.17 -4.06 -4.75
C LEU A 92 8.25 -5.12 -4.14
N ALA A 93 7.65 -4.84 -2.98
CA ALA A 93 6.60 -5.67 -2.40
C ALA A 93 5.34 -4.84 -2.15
N LEU A 94 4.23 -5.30 -2.69
CA LEU A 94 2.92 -4.66 -2.61
C LEU A 94 1.99 -5.52 -1.76
N ILE A 95 1.45 -4.93 -0.71
CA ILE A 95 0.41 -5.56 0.10
C ILE A 95 -0.90 -4.83 -0.23
N GLU A 96 -1.66 -5.38 -1.18
CA GLU A 96 -2.93 -4.82 -1.63
C GLU A 96 -2.90 -3.29 -1.81
N PRO A 97 -2.20 -2.75 -2.80
CA PRO A 97 -2.10 -1.32 -3.03
C PRO A 97 -3.49 -0.70 -3.22
N ALA A 98 -3.67 0.55 -2.77
CA ALA A 98 -4.94 1.24 -2.87
C ALA A 98 -5.25 1.78 -4.28
N TRP A 99 -4.23 1.85 -5.15
CA TRP A 99 -4.33 2.41 -6.49
C TRP A 99 -3.18 1.90 -7.37
N MET A 100 -3.48 1.68 -8.66
CA MET A 100 -2.52 1.24 -9.69
C MET A 100 -2.74 1.96 -11.03
N GLY A 101 -2.93 3.26 -10.98
CA GLY A 101 -3.12 4.07 -12.17
C GLY A 101 -4.59 4.27 -12.55
N ASN A 102 -4.81 5.14 -13.54
CA ASN A 102 -6.13 5.55 -14.02
C ASN A 102 -6.35 5.23 -15.50
N ASP A 103 -5.30 4.85 -16.22
CA ASP A 103 -5.34 4.59 -17.65
C ASP A 103 -5.61 3.11 -17.92
N ASP A 104 -6.21 2.80 -19.04
CA ASP A 104 -6.51 1.43 -19.55
C ASP A 104 -7.26 0.53 -18.54
N LEU A 105 -8.11 1.14 -17.72
CA LEU A 105 -8.93 0.41 -16.77
C LEU A 105 -9.93 -0.51 -17.48
N SER A 106 -10.01 -1.75 -17.03
CA SER A 106 -11.06 -2.68 -17.40
C SER A 106 -12.46 -2.18 -16.98
N PRO A 107 -13.55 -2.72 -17.51
CA PRO A 107 -14.90 -2.39 -17.05
C PRO A 107 -15.07 -2.61 -15.54
N GLN A 108 -14.42 -3.64 -14.98
CA GLN A 108 -14.47 -3.97 -13.56
C GLN A 108 -13.75 -2.92 -12.72
N GLU A 109 -12.53 -2.54 -13.09
CA GLU A 109 -11.76 -1.50 -12.39
C GLU A 109 -12.47 -0.17 -12.41
N ARG A 110 -13.09 0.21 -13.55
CA ARG A 110 -13.94 1.39 -13.62
C ARG A 110 -15.16 1.31 -12.69
N SER A 111 -15.72 0.12 -12.50
CA SER A 111 -16.84 -0.08 -11.57
C SER A 111 -16.41 0.11 -10.12
N VAL A 112 -15.26 -0.44 -9.73
CA VAL A 112 -14.66 -0.25 -8.40
C VAL A 112 -14.39 1.22 -8.15
N ARG A 113 -13.80 1.93 -9.12
CA ARG A 113 -13.53 3.37 -9.01
C ARG A 113 -14.80 4.19 -8.78
N ARG A 114 -15.85 3.95 -9.56
CA ARG A 114 -17.16 4.62 -9.35
C ARG A 114 -17.74 4.35 -7.97
N GLU A 115 -17.53 3.15 -7.43
CA GLU A 115 -17.99 2.83 -6.08
C GLU A 115 -17.24 3.65 -5.01
N PHE A 116 -15.91 3.82 -5.13
CA PHE A 116 -15.15 4.71 -4.25
C PHE A 116 -15.58 6.19 -4.39
N GLU A 117 -15.83 6.65 -5.61
CA GLU A 117 -16.37 7.99 -5.87
C GLU A 117 -17.75 8.17 -5.19
N ARG A 118 -18.65 7.20 -5.34
CA ARG A 118 -19.96 7.19 -4.68
C ARG A 118 -19.83 7.22 -3.14
N ILE A 119 -18.91 6.43 -2.59
CA ILE A 119 -18.65 6.42 -1.13
C ILE A 119 -18.17 7.80 -0.66
N ALA A 120 -17.33 8.47 -1.43
CA ALA A 120 -16.83 9.80 -1.09
C ALA A 120 -17.93 10.87 -1.05
N GLU A 121 -19.04 10.67 -1.76
CA GLU A 121 -20.21 11.56 -1.79
C GLU A 121 -21.23 11.30 -0.66
N LEU A 122 -21.11 10.17 0.06
CA LEU A 122 -22.01 9.84 1.17
C LEU A 122 -21.91 10.86 2.31
N PRO A 123 -22.97 11.01 3.14
CA PRO A 123 -22.90 11.76 4.37
C PRO A 123 -21.72 11.32 5.25
N PRO A 124 -21.05 12.24 5.98
CA PRO A 124 -19.83 11.91 6.75
C PRO A 124 -19.95 10.69 7.66
N GLN A 125 -21.11 10.50 8.30
CA GLN A 125 -21.37 9.38 9.21
C GLN A 125 -21.48 8.02 8.48
N GLU A 126 -21.77 8.01 7.18
CA GLU A 126 -21.94 6.81 6.37
C GLU A 126 -20.68 6.42 5.59
N ARG A 127 -19.78 7.40 5.33
CA ARG A 127 -18.56 7.19 4.52
C ARG A 127 -17.66 6.11 5.08
N MET A 128 -17.30 6.22 6.36
CA MET A 128 -16.34 5.29 6.94
C MET A 128 -16.89 3.85 7.02
N PRO A 129 -18.14 3.60 7.45
CA PRO A 129 -18.73 2.27 7.36
C PRO A 129 -18.77 1.72 5.93
N ALA A 130 -19.16 2.52 4.94
CA ALA A 130 -19.19 2.10 3.54
C ALA A 130 -17.79 1.83 2.98
N PHE A 131 -16.81 2.69 3.29
CA PHE A 131 -15.42 2.50 2.92
C PHE A 131 -14.86 1.19 3.50
N VAL A 132 -15.08 0.92 4.78
CA VAL A 132 -14.66 -0.31 5.46
C VAL A 132 -15.32 -1.53 4.83
N ALA A 133 -16.62 -1.49 4.58
CA ALA A 133 -17.34 -2.60 3.94
C ALA A 133 -16.81 -2.90 2.53
N ASN A 134 -16.44 -1.86 1.77
CA ASN A 134 -15.92 -1.99 0.41
C ASN A 134 -14.50 -2.58 0.33
N GLN A 135 -13.78 -2.69 1.47
CA GLN A 135 -12.47 -3.35 1.53
C GLN A 135 -12.58 -4.89 1.62
N LEU A 136 -13.74 -5.42 1.95
CA LEU A 136 -13.93 -6.81 2.33
C LEU A 136 -14.72 -7.59 1.29
N ALA A 137 -14.48 -8.89 1.21
CA ALA A 137 -15.31 -9.80 0.43
C ALA A 137 -16.75 -9.84 0.98
N PRO A 138 -17.76 -10.12 0.14
CA PRO A 138 -19.15 -10.24 0.57
C PRO A 138 -19.30 -11.19 1.76
N GLY A 139 -19.97 -10.72 2.81
CA GLY A 139 -20.23 -11.52 4.02
C GLY A 139 -19.08 -11.51 5.05
N VAL A 140 -17.92 -10.99 4.74
CA VAL A 140 -16.82 -10.83 5.70
C VAL A 140 -17.09 -9.62 6.59
N LYS A 141 -16.96 -9.82 7.91
CA LYS A 141 -17.11 -8.73 8.88
C LYS A 141 -15.77 -8.06 9.17
N PRO A 142 -15.74 -6.73 9.34
CA PRO A 142 -14.53 -6.04 9.75
C PRO A 142 -14.11 -6.49 11.16
N PRO A 143 -12.79 -6.44 11.46
CA PRO A 143 -12.29 -6.68 12.81
C PRO A 143 -12.98 -5.75 13.82
N SER A 144 -13.34 -6.27 14.98
CA SER A 144 -13.94 -5.47 16.05
C SER A 144 -12.87 -4.62 16.71
N ARG A 145 -13.13 -3.33 16.82
CA ARG A 145 -12.23 -2.44 17.59
C ARG A 145 -12.58 -2.54 19.08
N VAL A 146 -11.56 -2.71 19.91
CA VAL A 146 -11.66 -2.65 21.35
C VAL A 146 -11.06 -1.33 21.85
N GLY A 147 -11.79 -0.60 22.72
CA GLY A 147 -11.33 0.63 23.34
C GLY A 147 -11.67 1.92 22.57
N PRO A 148 -11.32 3.08 23.13
CA PRO A 148 -11.57 4.40 22.53
C PRO A 148 -10.70 4.60 21.28
N PRO A 149 -11.16 5.46 20.34
CA PRO A 149 -10.36 5.78 19.16
C PRO A 149 -9.03 6.46 19.58
N PRO A 150 -7.89 6.04 19.01
CA PRO A 150 -6.61 6.66 19.32
C PRO A 150 -6.55 8.10 18.77
N PRO A 151 -5.76 8.99 19.41
CA PRO A 151 -5.70 10.41 19.04
C PRO A 151 -5.35 10.67 17.58
N TRP A 152 -4.45 9.88 16.98
CA TRP A 152 -4.06 10.03 15.58
C TRP A 152 -5.20 9.79 14.60
N LEU A 153 -6.28 9.10 14.99
CA LEU A 153 -7.41 8.81 14.09
C LEU A 153 -8.15 10.10 13.67
N ALA A 154 -8.08 11.16 14.45
CA ALA A 154 -8.77 12.43 14.16
C ALA A 154 -8.29 13.11 12.87
N THR A 155 -7.04 12.89 12.45
CA THR A 155 -6.47 13.48 11.22
C THR A 155 -6.78 12.64 9.96
N ARG A 156 -7.21 11.41 10.13
CA ARG A 156 -7.35 10.43 9.03
C ARG A 156 -8.41 10.79 7.98
N PRO A 157 -9.58 11.36 8.33
CA PRO A 157 -10.57 11.77 7.32
C PRO A 157 -10.02 12.79 6.32
N ALA A 158 -9.24 13.77 6.78
CA ALA A 158 -8.61 14.77 5.90
C ALA A 158 -7.54 14.13 5.01
N GLY A 159 -6.73 13.22 5.57
CA GLY A 159 -5.72 12.47 4.84
C GLY A 159 -6.33 11.59 3.75
N LEU A 160 -7.36 10.81 4.07
CA LEU A 160 -8.05 9.96 3.09
C LEU A 160 -8.67 10.78 1.94
N ALA A 161 -9.21 11.97 2.25
CA ALA A 161 -9.73 12.87 1.23
C ALA A 161 -8.61 13.40 0.31
N ALA A 162 -7.43 13.73 0.87
CA ALA A 162 -6.27 14.15 0.09
C ALA A 162 -5.73 13.00 -0.80
N LEU A 163 -5.63 11.78 -0.28
CA LEU A 163 -5.28 10.59 -1.06
C LEU A 163 -6.22 10.36 -2.23
N THR A 164 -7.53 10.42 -2.00
CA THR A 164 -8.52 10.23 -3.07
C THR A 164 -8.34 11.25 -4.19
N ARG A 165 -8.09 12.53 -3.85
CA ARG A 165 -7.79 13.57 -4.85
C ARG A 165 -6.48 13.29 -5.59
N ALA A 166 -5.41 12.93 -4.85
CA ALA A 166 -4.12 12.62 -5.43
C ALA A 166 -4.22 11.44 -6.40
N PHE A 167 -4.89 10.34 -6.05
CA PHE A 167 -5.10 9.20 -6.94
C PHE A 167 -5.89 9.59 -8.20
N GLY A 168 -6.93 10.45 -8.05
CA GLY A 168 -7.71 10.94 -9.19
C GLY A 168 -6.91 11.82 -10.15
N ALA A 169 -5.97 12.61 -9.63
CA ALA A 169 -5.15 13.54 -10.40
C ALA A 169 -3.85 12.91 -10.95
N SER A 170 -3.35 11.85 -10.29
CA SER A 170 -2.09 11.21 -10.66
C SER A 170 -2.23 10.38 -11.94
N ARG A 171 -1.12 10.32 -12.68
CA ARG A 171 -0.93 9.37 -13.78
C ARG A 171 0.19 8.42 -13.39
N LEU A 172 0.04 7.17 -13.75
CA LEU A 172 1.05 6.13 -13.58
C LEU A 172 1.37 5.58 -14.97
N CYS A 173 2.60 5.78 -15.41
CA CYS A 173 3.04 5.30 -16.71
C CYS A 173 3.25 3.78 -16.66
N VAL A 174 2.28 3.04 -17.16
CA VAL A 174 2.33 1.57 -17.17
C VAL A 174 3.53 1.04 -17.97
N ASP A 175 3.94 1.73 -19.04
CA ASP A 175 5.11 1.31 -19.83
C ASP A 175 6.42 1.46 -19.06
N SER A 176 6.54 2.46 -18.20
CA SER A 176 7.68 2.58 -17.27
C SER A 176 7.70 1.39 -16.30
N LEU A 177 6.55 1.00 -15.75
CA LEU A 177 6.46 -0.15 -14.87
C LEU A 177 6.72 -1.48 -15.59
N ARG A 178 6.35 -1.63 -16.86
CA ARG A 178 6.71 -2.79 -17.68
C ARG A 178 8.22 -2.93 -17.87
N SER A 179 8.94 -1.82 -17.81
CA SER A 179 10.41 -1.79 -17.89
C SER A 179 11.08 -2.06 -16.54
N PHE A 180 10.32 -2.17 -15.45
CA PHE A 180 10.84 -2.50 -14.13
C PHE A 180 11.18 -3.99 -14.04
N THR A 181 12.47 -4.31 -14.13
CA THR A 181 12.97 -5.70 -14.21
C THR A 181 13.30 -6.32 -12.85
N ARG A 182 13.18 -5.56 -11.75
CA ARG A 182 13.43 -6.09 -10.42
C ARG A 182 12.24 -6.93 -9.95
N PRO A 183 12.47 -7.90 -9.05
CA PRO A 183 11.38 -8.75 -8.55
C PRO A 183 10.26 -7.92 -7.91
N VAL A 184 9.01 -8.29 -8.21
CA VAL A 184 7.81 -7.73 -7.59
C VAL A 184 7.01 -8.83 -6.89
N TYR A 185 6.72 -8.60 -5.62
CA TYR A 185 5.90 -9.49 -4.79
C TYR A 185 4.56 -8.82 -4.49
N PHE A 186 3.49 -9.59 -4.51
CA PHE A 186 2.15 -9.12 -4.16
C PHE A 186 1.52 -10.04 -3.11
N ALA A 187 1.22 -9.49 -1.93
CA ALA A 187 0.44 -10.20 -0.92
C ALA A 187 -1.05 -9.88 -1.11
N LEU A 188 -1.86 -10.92 -1.32
CA LEU A 188 -3.30 -10.85 -1.53
C LEU A 188 -4.03 -11.52 -0.38
N GLY A 189 -5.01 -10.84 0.22
CA GLY A 189 -5.90 -11.40 1.23
C GLY A 189 -7.09 -12.12 0.60
N GLY A 190 -7.32 -13.39 0.99
CA GLY A 190 -8.44 -14.18 0.47
C GLY A 190 -9.82 -13.67 0.89
N LYS A 191 -9.89 -12.88 1.95
CA LYS A 191 -11.10 -12.24 2.47
C LYS A 191 -11.23 -10.75 2.10
N SER A 192 -10.30 -10.22 1.32
CA SER A 192 -10.38 -8.88 0.74
C SER A 192 -11.40 -8.83 -0.39
N ASN A 193 -11.89 -7.64 -0.73
CA ASN A 193 -12.81 -7.46 -1.85
C ASN A 193 -12.18 -7.96 -3.17
N PRO A 194 -12.66 -9.09 -3.73
CA PRO A 194 -12.04 -9.67 -4.93
C PRO A 194 -12.18 -8.77 -6.16
N ASN A 195 -13.26 -7.99 -6.24
CA ASN A 195 -13.48 -7.07 -7.34
C ASN A 195 -12.45 -5.93 -7.38
N ASN A 196 -11.76 -5.68 -6.26
CA ASN A 196 -10.69 -4.71 -6.17
C ASN A 196 -9.32 -5.41 -6.18
N TYR A 197 -8.98 -6.14 -5.13
CA TYR A 197 -7.61 -6.57 -4.88
C TYR A 197 -7.14 -7.74 -5.75
N LYS A 198 -8.05 -8.69 -6.07
CA LYS A 198 -7.73 -9.77 -7.01
C LYS A 198 -7.48 -9.21 -8.42
N HIS A 199 -8.32 -8.29 -8.88
CA HIS A 199 -8.12 -7.64 -10.18
C HIS A 199 -6.86 -6.78 -10.21
N MET A 200 -6.50 -6.13 -9.09
CA MET A 200 -5.20 -5.44 -8.98
C MET A 200 -4.03 -6.41 -9.09
N ALA A 201 -4.09 -7.58 -8.45
CA ALA A 201 -3.05 -8.60 -8.59
C ALA A 201 -2.94 -9.12 -10.04
N GLU A 202 -4.07 -9.35 -10.71
CA GLU A 202 -4.13 -9.73 -12.13
C GLU A 202 -3.52 -8.64 -13.03
N ARG A 203 -3.87 -7.37 -12.78
CA ARG A 203 -3.28 -6.23 -13.47
C ARG A 203 -1.77 -6.14 -13.23
N ALA A 204 -1.31 -6.24 -12.00
CA ALA A 204 0.11 -6.22 -11.66
C ALA A 204 0.88 -7.34 -12.39
N SER A 205 0.31 -8.55 -12.43
CA SER A 205 0.90 -9.69 -13.14
C SER A 205 1.02 -9.46 -14.65
N SER A 206 0.17 -8.62 -15.24
CA SER A 206 0.25 -8.25 -16.67
C SER A 206 1.24 -7.12 -16.96
N ILE A 207 1.66 -6.39 -15.93
CA ILE A 207 2.56 -5.25 -16.03
C ILE A 207 4.00 -5.65 -15.73
N PHE A 208 4.24 -6.32 -14.60
CA PHE A 208 5.59 -6.62 -14.13
C PHE A 208 6.12 -7.94 -14.69
N PRO A 209 7.29 -7.94 -15.35
CA PRO A 209 7.86 -9.14 -15.99
C PRO A 209 8.31 -10.21 -14.97
N ASP A 210 8.76 -9.80 -13.77
CA ASP A 210 9.13 -10.69 -12.68
C ASP A 210 8.17 -10.49 -11.50
N PHE A 211 7.04 -11.17 -11.52
CA PHE A 211 5.94 -11.02 -10.59
C PHE A 211 5.61 -12.31 -9.85
N THR A 212 5.40 -12.20 -8.55
CA THR A 212 4.95 -13.30 -7.69
C THR A 212 3.78 -12.85 -6.83
N VAL A 213 2.70 -13.63 -6.79
CA VAL A 213 1.56 -13.42 -5.88
C VAL A 213 1.54 -14.50 -4.81
N ASP A 214 1.31 -14.11 -3.55
CA ASP A 214 1.09 -15.01 -2.42
C ASP A 214 -0.30 -14.74 -1.83
N LEU A 215 -1.13 -15.79 -1.76
CA LEU A 215 -2.48 -15.71 -1.23
C LEU A 215 -2.48 -16.04 0.27
N PHE A 216 -2.93 -15.09 1.06
CA PHE A 216 -3.20 -15.22 2.49
C PHE A 216 -4.71 -15.48 2.68
N GLU A 217 -5.13 -16.73 2.57
CA GLU A 217 -6.54 -17.15 2.46
C GLU A 217 -7.43 -16.59 3.57
N GLU A 218 -6.92 -16.55 4.81
CA GLU A 218 -7.69 -16.11 5.98
C GLU A 218 -7.56 -14.61 6.25
N ARG A 219 -6.78 -13.86 5.47
CA ARG A 219 -6.54 -12.43 5.67
C ARG A 219 -7.40 -11.56 4.78
N SER A 220 -7.58 -10.32 5.22
CA SER A 220 -8.30 -9.28 4.49
C SER A 220 -7.52 -7.97 4.53
N HIS A 221 -7.95 -6.99 3.74
CA HIS A 221 -7.37 -5.65 3.75
C HIS A 221 -7.39 -4.97 5.12
N LEU A 222 -8.34 -5.33 5.97
CA LEU A 222 -8.47 -4.77 7.33
C LEU A 222 -7.82 -5.63 8.41
N ASP A 223 -7.30 -6.79 8.03
CA ASP A 223 -6.54 -7.72 8.85
C ASP A 223 -5.38 -8.26 8.01
N PRO A 224 -4.44 -7.36 7.60
CA PRO A 224 -3.45 -7.66 6.58
C PRO A 224 -2.32 -8.56 7.12
N PRO A 225 -1.62 -9.29 6.22
CA PRO A 225 -0.63 -10.29 6.61
C PRO A 225 0.55 -9.73 7.42
N HIS A 226 0.92 -8.47 7.25
CA HIS A 226 2.01 -7.86 8.02
C HIS A 226 1.66 -7.65 9.51
N GLN A 227 0.37 -7.69 9.86
CA GLN A 227 -0.12 -7.63 11.24
C GLN A 227 -0.50 -9.01 11.76
N ALA A 228 -1.21 -9.81 10.96
CA ALA A 228 -1.85 -11.03 11.42
C ALA A 228 -1.05 -12.31 11.17
N GLU A 229 -0.16 -12.32 10.17
CA GLU A 229 0.74 -13.43 9.86
C GLU A 229 2.20 -12.94 9.61
N PRO A 230 2.76 -12.12 10.54
CA PRO A 230 4.03 -11.43 10.30
C PRO A 230 5.19 -12.39 10.03
N ARG A 231 5.26 -13.52 10.72
CA ARG A 231 6.31 -14.53 10.51
C ARG A 231 6.24 -15.22 9.14
N ARG A 232 5.02 -15.45 8.63
CA ARG A 232 4.84 -16.01 7.28
C ARG A 232 5.27 -14.98 6.24
N LEU A 233 4.82 -13.74 6.40
CA LEU A 233 5.18 -12.67 5.48
C LEU A 233 6.68 -12.36 5.53
N ALA A 234 7.32 -12.33 6.71
CA ALA A 234 8.77 -12.14 6.85
C ALA A 234 9.56 -13.20 6.07
N ARG A 235 9.18 -14.48 6.16
CA ARG A 235 9.82 -15.55 5.35
C ARG A 235 9.65 -15.32 3.85
N ALA A 236 8.45 -14.94 3.41
CA ALA A 236 8.17 -14.68 2.00
C ALA A 236 8.98 -13.49 1.47
N LEU A 237 9.05 -12.40 2.26
CA LEU A 237 9.84 -11.21 1.92
C LEU A 237 11.35 -11.51 1.85
N ARG A 238 11.90 -12.28 2.79
CA ARG A 238 13.31 -12.71 2.73
C ARG A 238 13.62 -13.50 1.46
N ALA A 239 12.76 -14.45 1.09
CA ALA A 239 12.92 -15.22 -0.15
C ALA A 239 12.79 -14.31 -1.38
N HIS A 240 11.90 -13.32 -1.35
CA HIS A 240 11.75 -12.32 -2.40
C HIS A 240 12.99 -11.42 -2.53
N TRP A 241 13.53 -10.91 -1.42
CA TRP A 241 14.70 -10.03 -1.42
C TRP A 241 15.97 -10.73 -1.90
N ALA A 242 16.13 -12.01 -1.60
CA ALA A 242 17.26 -12.79 -2.10
C ALA A 242 17.35 -12.81 -3.64
N ARG A 243 16.21 -12.68 -4.34
CA ARG A 243 16.17 -12.58 -5.81
C ARG A 243 16.57 -11.20 -6.35
N GLY A 244 16.47 -10.16 -5.54
CA GLY A 244 16.80 -8.78 -5.91
C GLY A 244 18.22 -8.34 -5.53
N SER A 245 19.00 -9.23 -4.90
CA SER A 245 20.33 -8.91 -4.38
C SER A 245 21.46 -9.11 -5.40
N ASP A 246 21.14 -9.61 -6.60
CA ASP A 246 22.08 -9.81 -7.72
C ASP A 246 22.05 -8.54 -8.68
#